data_77a4e0c508d5190f1e678c709a6eaabe
#
_entry.id   77a4e0c508d5190f1e678c709a6eaabe
#
_cell.length_a   1.000
_cell.length_b   1.000
_cell.length_c   1.000
_cell.angle_alpha   90.00
_cell.angle_beta   90.00
_cell.angle_gamma   90.00
#
_symmetry.space_group_name_H-M   'P 1'
#
loop_
_entity.id
_entity.type
_entity.pdbx_description
1 polymer ?
#
loop_
_entity_poly.entity_id
_entity_poly.type
_entity_poly.pdbx_seq_one_letter_code
_entity_poly.pdbx_strand_id
1 'polypeptide(L)'
;VINQSTALIESFEYEKAREILEEAFKSNPSNIKIIDLISDVYFNLDNIEGACKMIKKSISLDPNHNPEKYMTFGQLVPDLKLGIQSYQKGIELFKKELTKENSKEIKKAIASGYASIAERYMTTDLCLEKDAESIVENSLIEGFKYDENSIDLLCQLANVRIIRGRDKEAEIALNKIYDMIIDDNEEKTQEKAENLPDKEIIKNVAKNYAEILNYEKAIDVLELLISVDDLDLEAWYLLSYCNYQMNNFTEAYECLDKLSKFQKKVSQEDKDTIYKEVIECAIELYNAIVSKLGNVPKIEDDDDEEMK
;
A
#
# COMPACT_ATOMS: atom_id res chain seq x y z
N VAL A 1 25.26 -0.43 -20.72
CA VAL A 1 23.80 -0.43 -20.71
C VAL A 1 23.28 -0.76 -19.32
N ILE A 2 23.45 -1.99 -18.79
CA ILE A 2 22.88 -2.40 -17.50
C ILE A 2 23.21 -1.40 -16.38
N ASN A 3 24.49 -1.13 -16.10
CA ASN A 3 24.90 -0.20 -15.05
C ASN A 3 24.35 1.21 -15.25
N GLN A 4 24.28 1.67 -16.51
CA GLN A 4 23.72 2.97 -16.85
C GLN A 4 22.22 3.02 -16.58
N SER A 5 21.51 1.98 -16.98
CA SER A 5 20.05 1.91 -16.75
C SER A 5 19.71 1.77 -15.26
N THR A 6 20.51 1.00 -14.49
CA THR A 6 20.36 0.93 -13.03
C THR A 6 20.51 2.31 -12.38
N ALA A 7 21.54 3.07 -12.76
CA ALA A 7 21.73 4.43 -12.24
C ALA A 7 20.57 5.39 -12.60
N LEU A 8 19.99 5.25 -13.79
CA LEU A 8 18.81 6.03 -14.19
C LEU A 8 17.56 5.64 -13.40
N ILE A 9 17.37 4.35 -13.12
CA ILE A 9 16.28 3.85 -12.27
C ILE A 9 16.44 4.39 -10.84
N GLU A 10 17.62 4.32 -10.28
CA GLU A 10 17.95 4.87 -8.95
C GLU A 10 17.74 6.40 -8.85
N SER A 11 17.86 7.11 -9.97
CA SER A 11 17.57 8.55 -10.07
C SER A 11 16.13 8.87 -10.53
N PHE A 12 15.24 7.88 -10.58
CA PHE A 12 13.84 8.01 -11.01
C PHE A 12 13.66 8.51 -12.46
N GLU A 13 14.70 8.40 -13.32
CA GLU A 13 14.66 8.77 -14.72
C GLU A 13 14.15 7.61 -15.60
N TYR A 14 12.97 7.10 -15.31
CA TYR A 14 12.42 5.87 -15.90
C TYR A 14 12.26 5.93 -17.42
N GLU A 15 11.85 7.06 -18.00
CA GLU A 15 11.69 7.21 -19.45
C GLU A 15 13.03 7.04 -20.19
N LYS A 16 14.10 7.63 -19.67
CA LYS A 16 15.44 7.48 -20.25
C LYS A 16 15.96 6.05 -20.10
N ALA A 17 15.70 5.44 -18.93
CA ALA A 17 16.04 4.03 -18.71
C ALA A 17 15.31 3.12 -19.71
N ARG A 18 14.03 3.39 -19.98
CA ARG A 18 13.20 2.65 -20.96
C ARG A 18 13.84 2.66 -22.34
N GLU A 19 14.15 3.84 -22.87
CA GLU A 19 14.74 3.98 -24.22
C GLU A 19 16.00 3.13 -24.40
N ILE A 20 16.92 3.22 -23.44
CA ILE A 20 18.20 2.48 -23.47
C ILE A 20 17.97 0.97 -23.36
N LEU A 21 17.06 0.54 -22.48
CA LEU A 21 16.79 -0.86 -22.23
C LEU A 21 16.04 -1.51 -23.41
N GLU A 22 15.08 -0.82 -24.02
CA GLU A 22 14.36 -1.32 -25.20
C GLU A 22 15.29 -1.51 -26.39
N GLU A 23 16.24 -0.62 -26.62
CA GLU A 23 17.25 -0.77 -27.67
C GLU A 23 18.18 -1.96 -27.38
N ALA A 24 18.62 -2.08 -26.13
CA ALA A 24 19.45 -3.22 -25.72
C ALA A 24 18.69 -4.55 -25.82
N PHE A 25 17.40 -4.56 -25.52
CA PHE A 25 16.53 -5.73 -25.66
C PHE A 25 16.36 -6.17 -27.13
N LYS A 26 16.24 -5.21 -28.06
CA LYS A 26 16.21 -5.53 -29.51
C LYS A 26 17.49 -6.24 -29.94
N SER A 27 18.64 -5.86 -29.39
CA SER A 27 19.93 -6.45 -29.69
C SER A 27 20.16 -7.80 -28.99
N ASN A 28 19.59 -8.00 -27.82
CA ASN A 28 19.73 -9.24 -27.04
C ASN A 28 18.42 -9.61 -26.29
N PRO A 29 17.43 -10.18 -27.03
CA PRO A 29 16.08 -10.41 -26.48
C PRO A 29 15.98 -11.57 -25.47
N SER A 30 17.09 -12.25 -25.18
CA SER A 30 17.16 -13.34 -24.19
C SER A 30 17.99 -12.97 -22.97
N ASN A 31 18.47 -11.75 -22.85
CA ASN A 31 19.20 -11.31 -21.68
C ASN A 31 18.23 -11.03 -20.52
N ILE A 32 18.21 -11.96 -19.56
CA ILE A 32 17.28 -11.92 -18.41
C ILE A 32 17.43 -10.62 -17.61
N LYS A 33 18.67 -10.15 -17.35
CA LYS A 33 18.89 -8.90 -16.61
C LYS A 33 18.28 -7.68 -17.30
N ILE A 34 18.36 -7.62 -18.64
CA ILE A 34 17.72 -6.53 -19.40
C ILE A 34 16.20 -6.67 -19.32
N ILE A 35 15.66 -7.88 -19.41
CA ILE A 35 14.22 -8.14 -19.33
C ILE A 35 13.68 -7.75 -17.96
N ASP A 36 14.37 -8.14 -16.88
CA ASP A 36 13.97 -7.80 -15.51
C ASP A 36 13.97 -6.28 -15.30
N LEU A 37 15.05 -5.57 -15.70
CA LEU A 37 15.10 -4.11 -15.62
C LEU A 37 14.01 -3.41 -16.45
N ILE A 38 13.65 -3.95 -17.64
CA ILE A 38 12.53 -3.40 -18.42
C ILE A 38 11.22 -3.61 -17.70
N SER A 39 11.03 -4.75 -17.04
CA SER A 39 9.79 -5.00 -16.29
C SER A 39 9.63 -4.00 -15.15
N ASP A 40 10.71 -3.71 -14.41
CA ASP A 40 10.72 -2.73 -13.34
C ASP A 40 10.43 -1.30 -13.83
N VAL A 41 11.06 -0.93 -14.96
CA VAL A 41 10.80 0.37 -15.58
C VAL A 41 9.36 0.48 -16.07
N TYR A 42 8.81 -0.55 -16.72
CA TYR A 42 7.41 -0.54 -17.16
C TYR A 42 6.45 -0.45 -15.97
N PHE A 43 6.74 -1.14 -14.88
CA PHE A 43 5.95 -1.04 -13.66
C PHE A 43 5.93 0.41 -13.12
N ASN A 44 7.11 1.04 -12.99
CA ASN A 44 7.21 2.42 -12.50
C ASN A 44 6.62 3.48 -13.45
N LEU A 45 6.44 3.14 -14.73
CA LEU A 45 5.76 3.97 -15.72
C LEU A 45 4.26 3.63 -15.87
N ASP A 46 3.70 2.87 -14.95
CA ASP A 46 2.31 2.39 -14.96
C ASP A 46 1.91 1.58 -16.23
N ASN A 47 2.91 1.04 -16.93
CA ASN A 47 2.69 0.14 -18.07
C ASN A 47 2.57 -1.31 -17.58
N ILE A 48 1.47 -1.62 -16.91
CA ILE A 48 1.22 -2.92 -16.28
C ILE A 48 1.24 -4.07 -17.28
N GLU A 49 0.66 -3.88 -18.46
CA GLU A 49 0.65 -4.90 -19.53
C GLU A 49 2.08 -5.21 -20.02
N GLY A 50 2.88 -4.16 -20.24
CA GLY A 50 4.28 -4.27 -20.62
C GLY A 50 5.10 -5.00 -19.55
N ALA A 51 4.95 -4.63 -18.29
CA ALA A 51 5.61 -5.26 -17.16
C ALA A 51 5.27 -6.75 -17.08
N CYS A 52 3.98 -7.12 -17.07
CA CYS A 52 3.53 -8.52 -17.09
C CYS A 52 4.12 -9.32 -18.26
N LYS A 53 4.20 -8.73 -19.45
CA LYS A 53 4.78 -9.39 -20.64
C LYS A 53 6.27 -9.67 -20.47
N MET A 54 7.03 -8.72 -19.90
CA MET A 54 8.45 -8.91 -19.65
C MET A 54 8.70 -9.93 -18.54
N ILE A 55 7.94 -9.89 -17.45
CA ILE A 55 8.03 -10.89 -16.37
C ILE A 55 7.73 -12.29 -16.90
N LYS A 56 6.65 -12.49 -17.66
CA LYS A 56 6.34 -13.79 -18.30
C LYS A 56 7.50 -14.29 -19.14
N LYS A 57 8.15 -13.40 -19.89
CA LYS A 57 9.32 -13.76 -20.69
C LYS A 57 10.52 -14.15 -19.82
N SER A 58 10.81 -13.40 -18.76
CA SER A 58 11.86 -13.73 -17.78
C SER A 58 11.61 -15.10 -17.16
N ILE A 59 10.38 -15.37 -16.72
CA ILE A 59 9.97 -16.67 -16.15
C ILE A 59 10.18 -17.80 -17.18
N SER A 60 9.85 -17.59 -18.45
CA SER A 60 9.99 -18.62 -19.49
C SER A 60 11.44 -18.96 -19.80
N LEU A 61 12.36 -18.00 -19.65
CA LEU A 61 13.80 -18.18 -19.88
C LEU A 61 14.50 -18.83 -18.69
N ASP A 62 14.16 -18.44 -17.49
CA ASP A 62 14.69 -19.02 -16.25
C ASP A 62 13.62 -19.07 -15.14
N PRO A 63 12.91 -20.19 -15.02
CA PRO A 63 11.81 -20.32 -14.05
C PRO A 63 12.25 -20.51 -12.61
N ASN A 64 13.55 -20.70 -12.35
CA ASN A 64 14.05 -20.99 -10.99
C ASN A 64 14.97 -19.88 -10.44
N HIS A 65 15.14 -18.80 -11.15
CA HIS A 65 15.93 -17.64 -10.76
C HIS A 65 15.05 -16.46 -10.40
N ASN A 66 15.53 -15.62 -9.47
CA ASN A 66 14.87 -14.41 -9.04
C ASN A 66 13.41 -14.63 -8.58
N PRO A 67 13.17 -15.07 -7.34
CA PRO A 67 11.82 -15.30 -6.83
C PRO A 67 10.95 -14.05 -6.77
N GLU A 68 11.55 -12.86 -6.68
CA GLU A 68 10.84 -11.56 -6.63
C GLU A 68 9.97 -11.35 -7.87
N LYS A 69 10.40 -11.78 -9.06
CA LYS A 69 9.59 -11.66 -10.28
C LYS A 69 8.24 -12.38 -10.19
N TYR A 70 8.17 -13.46 -9.39
CA TYR A 70 6.92 -14.17 -9.15
C TYR A 70 6.01 -13.41 -8.19
N MET A 71 6.58 -12.68 -7.23
CA MET A 71 5.84 -11.83 -6.30
C MET A 71 5.22 -10.67 -7.09
N THR A 72 6.02 -9.95 -7.87
CA THR A 72 5.56 -8.87 -8.73
C THR A 72 4.52 -9.35 -9.75
N PHE A 73 4.76 -10.51 -10.39
CA PHE A 73 3.79 -11.05 -11.32
C PHE A 73 2.47 -11.43 -10.64
N GLY A 74 2.53 -11.99 -9.43
CA GLY A 74 1.35 -12.29 -8.61
C GLY A 74 0.53 -11.06 -8.29
N GLN A 75 1.18 -9.92 -8.08
CA GLN A 75 0.53 -8.63 -7.81
C GLN A 75 -0.13 -8.05 -9.06
N LEU A 76 0.55 -8.09 -10.21
CA LEU A 76 0.14 -7.38 -11.42
C LEU A 76 -0.82 -8.15 -12.32
N VAL A 77 -0.78 -9.50 -12.28
CA VAL A 77 -1.58 -10.29 -13.21
C VAL A 77 -3.08 -10.21 -12.87
N PRO A 78 -3.95 -9.90 -13.87
CA PRO A 78 -5.40 -9.81 -13.63
C PRO A 78 -6.04 -11.16 -13.28
N ASP A 79 -5.48 -12.28 -13.76
CA ASP A 79 -5.95 -13.62 -13.44
C ASP A 79 -5.60 -13.97 -12.00
N LEU A 80 -6.61 -13.99 -11.13
CA LEU A 80 -6.49 -14.22 -9.71
C LEU A 80 -5.82 -15.56 -9.37
N LYS A 81 -6.19 -16.64 -10.07
CA LYS A 81 -5.62 -17.98 -9.82
C LYS A 81 -4.17 -18.06 -10.26
N LEU A 82 -3.83 -17.45 -11.38
CA LEU A 82 -2.46 -17.35 -11.83
C LEU A 82 -1.63 -16.47 -10.88
N GLY A 83 -2.22 -15.42 -10.33
CA GLY A 83 -1.60 -14.61 -9.28
C GLY A 83 -1.24 -15.42 -8.04
N ILE A 84 -2.19 -16.20 -7.51
CA ILE A 84 -1.95 -17.10 -6.37
C ILE A 84 -0.86 -18.14 -6.67
N GLN A 85 -0.89 -18.77 -7.86
CA GLN A 85 0.15 -19.72 -8.26
C GLN A 85 1.52 -19.07 -8.34
N SER A 86 1.58 -17.81 -8.76
CA SER A 86 2.83 -17.04 -8.81
C SER A 86 3.36 -16.78 -7.40
N TYR A 87 2.55 -16.29 -6.47
CA TYR A 87 2.97 -16.12 -5.08
C TYR A 87 3.48 -17.43 -4.47
N GLN A 88 2.75 -18.53 -4.66
CA GLN A 88 3.16 -19.86 -4.18
C GLN A 88 4.52 -20.28 -4.75
N LYS A 89 4.76 -20.01 -6.06
CA LYS A 89 6.03 -20.31 -6.70
C LYS A 89 7.17 -19.43 -6.18
N GLY A 90 6.93 -18.14 -5.99
CA GLY A 90 7.88 -17.20 -5.39
C GLY A 90 8.29 -17.66 -3.98
N ILE A 91 7.30 -17.97 -3.14
CA ILE A 91 7.53 -18.50 -1.78
C ILE A 91 8.34 -19.78 -1.81
N GLU A 92 8.04 -20.73 -2.72
CA GLU A 92 8.81 -21.97 -2.88
C GLU A 92 10.29 -21.69 -3.17
N LEU A 93 10.56 -20.74 -4.07
CA LEU A 93 11.92 -20.38 -4.45
C LEU A 93 12.65 -19.65 -3.31
N PHE A 94 12.00 -18.70 -2.64
CA PHE A 94 12.55 -18.04 -1.45
C PHE A 94 12.88 -19.05 -0.34
N LYS A 95 12.03 -20.05 -0.10
CA LYS A 95 12.31 -21.11 0.87
C LYS A 95 13.56 -21.92 0.49
N LYS A 96 13.80 -22.16 -0.80
CA LYS A 96 15.03 -22.80 -1.28
C LYS A 96 16.26 -21.92 -1.07
N GLU A 97 16.13 -20.61 -1.28
CA GLU A 97 17.21 -19.66 -1.01
C GLU A 97 17.50 -19.57 0.48
N LEU A 98 16.46 -19.52 1.32
CA LEU A 98 16.59 -19.48 2.78
C LEU A 98 17.38 -20.69 3.34
N THR A 99 17.33 -21.85 2.68
CA THR A 99 18.15 -23.00 3.09
C THR A 99 19.65 -22.81 2.86
N LYS A 100 20.02 -21.88 1.96
CA LYS A 100 21.42 -21.55 1.64
C LYS A 100 21.92 -20.38 2.46
N GLU A 101 21.06 -19.40 2.66
CA GLU A 101 21.35 -18.17 3.37
C GLU A 101 20.16 -17.80 4.27
N ASN A 102 20.38 -17.82 5.59
CA ASN A 102 19.34 -17.48 6.57
C ASN A 102 19.21 -15.95 6.68
N SER A 103 18.72 -15.30 5.62
CA SER A 103 18.54 -13.86 5.54
C SER A 103 17.20 -13.43 6.16
N LYS A 104 17.21 -12.27 6.83
CA LYS A 104 16.00 -11.62 7.35
C LYS A 104 15.13 -11.12 6.22
N GLU A 105 15.74 -10.64 5.15
CA GLU A 105 15.07 -10.10 3.96
C GLU A 105 14.29 -11.23 3.26
N ILE A 106 14.88 -12.39 3.09
CA ILE A 106 14.20 -13.57 2.51
C ILE A 106 13.00 -13.99 3.38
N LYS A 107 13.15 -13.97 4.70
CA LYS A 107 12.03 -14.27 5.61
C LYS A 107 10.89 -13.26 5.47
N LYS A 108 11.20 -11.95 5.39
CA LYS A 108 10.22 -10.92 5.15
C LYS A 108 9.49 -11.11 3.81
N ALA A 109 10.24 -11.43 2.74
CA ALA A 109 9.64 -11.69 1.43
C ALA A 109 8.69 -12.90 1.43
N ILE A 110 9.03 -13.96 2.16
CA ILE A 110 8.13 -15.10 2.35
C ILE A 110 6.87 -14.71 3.12
N ALA A 111 7.01 -13.93 4.19
CA ALA A 111 5.90 -13.47 5.01
C ALA A 111 4.95 -12.56 4.19
N SER A 112 5.51 -11.61 3.43
CA SER A 112 4.74 -10.74 2.52
C SER A 112 3.99 -11.53 1.44
N GLY A 113 4.62 -12.57 0.88
CA GLY A 113 3.94 -13.46 -0.07
C GLY A 113 2.72 -14.17 0.52
N TYR A 114 2.82 -14.61 1.76
CA TYR A 114 1.67 -15.18 2.46
C TYR A 114 0.59 -14.16 2.78
N ALA A 115 0.98 -12.93 3.16
CA ALA A 115 0.05 -11.83 3.36
C ALA A 115 -0.72 -11.52 2.06
N SER A 116 -0.03 -11.44 0.92
CA SER A 116 -0.65 -11.22 -0.40
C SER A 116 -1.63 -12.34 -0.79
N ILE A 117 -1.34 -13.60 -0.47
CA ILE A 117 -2.28 -14.70 -0.69
C ILE A 117 -3.53 -14.51 0.18
N ALA A 118 -3.37 -14.20 1.47
CA ALA A 118 -4.49 -13.97 2.38
C ALA A 118 -5.37 -12.80 1.90
N GLU A 119 -4.75 -11.69 1.53
CA GLU A 119 -5.42 -10.51 1.00
C GLU A 119 -6.28 -10.85 -0.24
N ARG A 120 -5.70 -11.53 -1.23
CA ARG A 120 -6.43 -11.93 -2.44
C ARG A 120 -7.68 -12.77 -2.14
N TYR A 121 -7.61 -13.68 -1.16
CA TYR A 121 -8.76 -14.49 -0.75
C TYR A 121 -9.76 -13.71 0.12
N MET A 122 -9.44 -12.52 0.61
CA MET A 122 -10.38 -11.66 1.35
C MET A 122 -11.02 -10.58 0.49
N THR A 123 -10.29 -10.03 -0.48
CA THR A 123 -10.70 -8.81 -1.19
C THR A 123 -11.17 -9.03 -2.63
N THR A 124 -11.11 -10.26 -3.14
CA THR A 124 -11.49 -10.60 -4.52
C THR A 124 -12.57 -11.68 -4.56
N ASP A 125 -13.03 -12.03 -5.76
CA ASP A 125 -14.00 -13.12 -5.98
C ASP A 125 -13.55 -14.47 -5.41
N LEU A 126 -12.26 -14.63 -5.08
CA LEU A 126 -11.74 -15.81 -4.40
C LEU A 126 -12.33 -16.01 -3.00
N CYS A 127 -12.86 -14.97 -2.37
CA CYS A 127 -13.53 -15.06 -1.06
C CYS A 127 -14.77 -15.95 -1.11
N LEU A 128 -15.36 -16.16 -2.30
CA LEU A 128 -16.51 -17.02 -2.53
C LEU A 128 -16.15 -18.51 -2.66
N GLU A 129 -14.87 -18.84 -2.76
CA GLU A 129 -14.43 -20.23 -2.83
C GLU A 129 -14.65 -20.94 -1.48
N LYS A 130 -15.07 -22.22 -1.54
CA LYS A 130 -15.41 -23.00 -0.36
C LYS A 130 -14.29 -23.05 0.70
N ASP A 131 -13.04 -23.06 0.25
CA ASP A 131 -11.87 -23.22 1.11
C ASP A 131 -11.18 -21.88 1.42
N ALA A 132 -11.74 -20.73 0.97
CA ALA A 132 -11.14 -19.40 1.11
C ALA A 132 -10.73 -19.09 2.55
N GLU A 133 -11.63 -19.30 3.50
CA GLU A 133 -11.36 -19.06 4.92
C GLU A 133 -10.18 -19.89 5.45
N SER A 134 -10.13 -21.16 5.09
CA SER A 134 -9.04 -22.06 5.49
C SER A 134 -7.70 -21.63 4.86
N ILE A 135 -7.74 -21.17 3.62
CA ILE A 135 -6.53 -20.69 2.92
C ILE A 135 -6.00 -19.42 3.59
N VAL A 136 -6.87 -18.47 3.94
CA VAL A 136 -6.50 -17.24 4.65
C VAL A 136 -5.85 -17.59 6.00
N GLU A 137 -6.51 -18.38 6.84
CA GLU A 137 -5.96 -18.76 8.16
C GLU A 137 -4.61 -19.49 8.03
N ASN A 138 -4.49 -20.45 7.10
CA ASN A 138 -3.25 -21.16 6.87
C ASN A 138 -2.14 -20.23 6.37
N SER A 139 -2.46 -19.27 5.50
CA SER A 139 -1.49 -18.29 4.99
C SER A 139 -0.95 -17.43 6.13
N LEU A 140 -1.82 -16.92 7.02
CA LEU A 140 -1.39 -16.16 8.18
C LEU A 140 -0.49 -17.00 9.11
N ILE A 141 -0.91 -18.22 9.44
CA ILE A 141 -0.13 -19.12 10.29
C ILE A 141 1.25 -19.42 9.69
N GLU A 142 1.29 -19.74 8.40
CA GLU A 142 2.56 -20.03 7.72
C GLU A 142 3.46 -18.79 7.61
N GLY A 143 2.89 -17.63 7.30
CA GLY A 143 3.65 -16.37 7.20
C GLY A 143 4.30 -15.97 8.51
N PHE A 144 3.56 -16.01 9.62
CA PHE A 144 4.09 -15.66 10.95
C PHE A 144 5.24 -16.58 11.44
N LYS A 145 5.43 -17.78 10.87
CA LYS A 145 6.61 -18.61 11.16
C LYS A 145 7.91 -17.98 10.64
N TYR A 146 7.83 -17.09 9.66
CA TYR A 146 9.00 -16.44 9.06
C TYR A 146 9.22 -15.03 9.60
N ASP A 147 8.15 -14.28 9.82
CA ASP A 147 8.22 -12.94 10.42
C ASP A 147 7.00 -12.69 11.33
N GLU A 148 7.19 -12.81 12.64
CA GLU A 148 6.17 -12.57 13.65
C GLU A 148 5.78 -11.10 13.80
N ASN A 149 6.59 -10.18 13.25
CA ASN A 149 6.40 -8.74 13.29
C ASN A 149 6.07 -8.16 11.90
N SER A 150 5.71 -9.00 10.92
CA SER A 150 5.30 -8.54 9.61
C SER A 150 4.05 -7.66 9.72
N ILE A 151 4.18 -6.39 9.34
CA ILE A 151 3.07 -5.43 9.34
C ILE A 151 1.98 -5.90 8.36
N ASP A 152 2.36 -6.40 7.18
CA ASP A 152 1.42 -6.95 6.20
C ASP A 152 0.55 -8.06 6.81
N LEU A 153 1.17 -9.03 7.46
CA LEU A 153 0.43 -10.14 8.10
C LEU A 153 -0.44 -9.68 9.26
N LEU A 154 0.04 -8.74 10.08
CA LEU A 154 -0.73 -8.18 11.18
C LEU A 154 -1.94 -7.40 10.67
N CYS A 155 -1.78 -6.64 9.57
CA CYS A 155 -2.87 -5.93 8.91
C CYS A 155 -3.93 -6.93 8.39
N GLN A 156 -3.51 -7.98 7.68
CA GLN A 156 -4.43 -9.01 7.20
C GLN A 156 -5.09 -9.78 8.36
N LEU A 157 -4.37 -10.03 9.45
CA LEU A 157 -4.95 -10.63 10.66
C LEU A 157 -6.04 -9.74 11.25
N ALA A 158 -5.79 -8.44 11.37
CA ALA A 158 -6.78 -7.47 11.85
C ALA A 158 -8.03 -7.48 10.94
N ASN A 159 -7.85 -7.40 9.62
CA ASN A 159 -8.95 -7.48 8.65
C ASN A 159 -9.81 -8.72 8.84
N VAL A 160 -9.20 -9.91 8.94
CA VAL A 160 -9.94 -11.17 9.18
C VAL A 160 -10.71 -11.12 10.49
N ARG A 161 -10.11 -10.55 11.55
CA ARG A 161 -10.78 -10.46 12.86
C ARG A 161 -11.97 -9.50 12.84
N ILE A 162 -11.84 -8.35 12.13
CA ILE A 162 -12.94 -7.38 11.94
C ILE A 162 -14.09 -8.03 11.16
N ILE A 163 -13.82 -8.66 10.03
CA ILE A 163 -14.84 -9.33 9.20
C ILE A 163 -15.62 -10.37 10.02
N ARG A 164 -14.99 -10.97 11.02
CA ARG A 164 -15.63 -11.95 11.92
C ARG A 164 -16.26 -11.35 13.18
N GLY A 165 -16.29 -10.03 13.33
CA GLY A 165 -16.80 -9.36 14.53
C GLY A 165 -15.96 -9.64 15.78
N ARG A 166 -14.64 -9.91 15.62
CA ARG A 166 -13.70 -10.18 16.70
C ARG A 166 -12.82 -8.96 16.97
N ASP A 167 -13.45 -7.81 17.18
CA ASP A 167 -12.81 -6.49 17.23
C ASP A 167 -11.67 -6.40 18.26
N LYS A 168 -11.82 -7.02 19.43
CA LYS A 168 -10.76 -7.06 20.44
C LYS A 168 -9.49 -7.77 19.99
N GLU A 169 -9.64 -8.80 19.14
CA GLU A 169 -8.46 -9.50 18.61
C GLU A 169 -7.85 -8.72 17.45
N ALA A 170 -8.68 -8.03 16.66
CA ALA A 170 -8.20 -7.09 15.66
C ALA A 170 -7.40 -5.97 16.31
N GLU A 171 -7.91 -5.40 17.40
CA GLU A 171 -7.24 -4.33 18.15
C GLU A 171 -5.86 -4.75 18.67
N ILE A 172 -5.69 -5.99 19.12
CA ILE A 172 -4.38 -6.52 19.53
C ILE A 172 -3.37 -6.47 18.39
N ALA A 173 -3.78 -6.92 17.19
CA ALA A 173 -2.92 -6.90 16.01
C ALA A 173 -2.60 -5.46 15.57
N LEU A 174 -3.60 -4.59 15.55
CA LEU A 174 -3.46 -3.18 15.20
C LEU A 174 -2.55 -2.43 16.19
N ASN A 175 -2.69 -2.68 17.50
CA ASN A 175 -1.84 -2.07 18.52
C ASN A 175 -0.37 -2.47 18.31
N LYS A 176 -0.10 -3.71 17.91
CA LYS A 176 1.25 -4.14 17.58
C LYS A 176 1.84 -3.37 16.38
N ILE A 177 1.01 -3.07 15.38
CA ILE A 177 1.42 -2.21 14.26
C ILE A 177 1.63 -0.77 14.73
N TYR A 178 0.68 -0.23 15.50
CA TYR A 178 0.73 1.12 16.04
C TYR A 178 2.04 1.38 16.79
N ASP A 179 2.41 0.48 17.72
CA ASP A 179 3.64 0.57 18.50
C ASP A 179 4.92 0.51 17.63
N MET A 180 4.84 0.00 16.39
CA MET A 180 5.96 -0.03 15.43
C MET A 180 6.07 1.25 14.61
N ILE A 181 4.95 1.90 14.28
CA ILE A 181 4.92 3.06 13.37
C ILE A 181 4.80 4.39 14.10
N ILE A 182 4.09 4.42 15.24
CA ILE A 182 3.97 5.58 16.11
C ILE A 182 5.00 5.44 17.24
N ASP A 183 5.87 6.42 17.38
CA ASP A 183 6.86 6.45 18.46
C ASP A 183 6.78 7.80 19.14
N ASP A 184 6.66 7.83 20.43
CA ASP A 184 6.56 9.04 21.25
C ASP A 184 7.88 9.85 21.35
N ASN A 185 8.98 9.37 20.72
CA ASN A 185 10.27 10.05 20.78
C ASN A 185 10.48 10.96 19.56
N GLU A 186 10.34 12.26 19.73
CA GLU A 186 10.49 13.31 18.71
C GLU A 186 11.88 13.38 18.02
N GLU A 187 12.92 12.71 18.55
CA GLU A 187 14.30 12.88 18.09
C GLU A 187 14.69 12.05 16.84
N LYS A 188 13.81 11.18 16.29
CA LYS A 188 14.16 10.25 15.20
C LYS A 188 13.39 10.46 13.90
N THR A 189 12.97 11.67 13.59
CA THR A 189 12.05 11.95 12.47
C THR A 189 12.58 11.63 11.06
N GLN A 190 13.87 11.69 10.80
CA GLN A 190 14.43 11.42 9.45
C GLN A 190 14.70 9.94 9.18
N GLU A 191 15.23 9.19 10.15
CA GLU A 191 15.44 7.73 10.00
C GLU A 191 14.14 6.93 9.94
N LYS A 192 13.03 7.48 10.44
CA LYS A 192 11.71 6.86 10.44
C LYS A 192 11.01 6.95 9.11
N ALA A 193 11.08 8.09 8.43
CA ALA A 193 10.43 8.26 7.13
C ALA A 193 10.92 7.22 6.09
N GLU A 194 12.18 6.80 6.20
CA GLU A 194 12.77 5.77 5.32
C GLU A 194 12.34 4.33 5.66
N ASN A 195 11.79 4.10 6.88
CA ASN A 195 11.42 2.77 7.38
C ASN A 195 9.90 2.59 7.58
N LEU A 196 9.08 3.57 7.22
CA LEU A 196 7.62 3.43 7.29
C LEU A 196 7.12 2.37 6.30
N PRO A 197 6.03 1.67 6.64
CA PRO A 197 5.33 0.82 5.69
C PRO A 197 4.81 1.63 4.49
N ASP A 198 4.42 0.91 3.45
CA ASP A 198 3.70 1.50 2.31
C ASP A 198 2.49 2.33 2.79
N LYS A 199 2.25 3.48 2.15
CA LYS A 199 1.16 4.41 2.50
C LYS A 199 -0.21 3.72 2.51
N GLU A 200 -0.45 2.80 1.59
CA GLU A 200 -1.69 2.04 1.55
C GLU A 200 -1.86 1.13 2.77
N ILE A 201 -0.77 0.55 3.28
CA ILE A 201 -0.82 -0.23 4.53
C ILE A 201 -1.14 0.67 5.71
N ILE A 202 -0.50 1.83 5.83
CA ILE A 202 -0.78 2.82 6.90
C ILE A 202 -2.25 3.25 6.83
N LYS A 203 -2.76 3.56 5.64
CA LYS A 203 -4.16 3.93 5.42
C LYS A 203 -5.12 2.81 5.85
N ASN A 204 -4.82 1.56 5.49
CA ASN A 204 -5.62 0.41 5.89
C ASN A 204 -5.62 0.20 7.42
N VAL A 205 -4.52 0.45 8.09
CA VAL A 205 -4.45 0.42 9.56
C VAL A 205 -5.38 1.46 10.17
N ALA A 206 -5.38 2.69 9.64
CA ALA A 206 -6.28 3.75 10.10
C ALA A 206 -7.76 3.40 9.85
N LYS A 207 -8.10 2.87 8.66
CA LYS A 207 -9.44 2.37 8.35
C LYS A 207 -9.89 1.29 9.32
N ASN A 208 -9.02 0.34 9.64
CA ASN A 208 -9.30 -0.74 10.57
C ASN A 208 -9.55 -0.24 12.00
N TYR A 209 -8.78 0.77 12.46
CA TYR A 209 -9.07 1.41 13.74
C TYR A 209 -10.42 2.13 13.74
N ALA A 210 -10.76 2.83 12.66
CA ALA A 210 -12.06 3.49 12.52
C ALA A 210 -13.22 2.47 12.50
N GLU A 211 -13.04 1.32 11.86
CA GLU A 211 -14.03 0.24 11.79
C GLU A 211 -14.33 -0.35 13.18
N ILE A 212 -13.30 -0.52 14.01
CA ILE A 212 -13.48 -0.97 15.42
C ILE A 212 -13.80 0.19 16.38
N LEU A 213 -14.15 1.36 15.84
CA LEU A 213 -14.55 2.58 16.59
C LEU A 213 -13.45 3.16 17.49
N ASN A 214 -12.18 2.83 17.27
CA ASN A 214 -11.03 3.43 17.95
C ASN A 214 -10.52 4.64 17.15
N TYR A 215 -11.34 5.72 17.17
CA TYR A 215 -11.07 6.92 16.37
C TYR A 215 -9.83 7.68 16.81
N GLU A 216 -9.45 7.64 18.11
CA GLU A 216 -8.24 8.29 18.60
C GLU A 216 -6.99 7.75 17.87
N LYS A 217 -6.80 6.43 17.87
CA LYS A 217 -5.67 5.82 17.18
C LYS A 217 -5.75 5.92 15.65
N ALA A 218 -6.96 5.92 15.10
CA ALA A 218 -7.16 6.18 13.67
C ALA A 218 -6.65 7.59 13.30
N ILE A 219 -6.91 8.61 14.14
CA ILE A 219 -6.44 9.98 13.95
C ILE A 219 -4.91 10.02 13.96
N ASP A 220 -4.26 9.45 15.00
CA ASP A 220 -2.79 9.45 15.11
C ASP A 220 -2.13 8.84 13.86
N VAL A 221 -2.67 7.71 13.37
CA VAL A 221 -2.15 7.04 12.16
C VAL A 221 -2.40 7.87 10.90
N LEU A 222 -3.54 8.57 10.79
CA LEU A 222 -3.85 9.44 9.66
C LEU A 222 -2.99 10.70 9.66
N GLU A 223 -2.71 11.29 10.81
CA GLU A 223 -1.80 12.42 10.94
C GLU A 223 -0.38 12.03 10.51
N LEU A 224 0.09 10.84 10.91
CA LEU A 224 1.35 10.30 10.40
C LEU A 224 1.33 10.17 8.87
N LEU A 225 0.26 9.59 8.28
CA LEU A 225 0.15 9.44 6.83
C LEU A 225 0.19 10.78 6.11
N ILE A 226 -0.56 11.76 6.58
CA ILE A 226 -0.63 13.11 6.02
C ILE A 226 0.73 13.83 6.14
N SER A 227 1.49 13.59 7.20
CA SER A 227 2.84 14.16 7.35
C SER A 227 3.82 13.68 6.28
N VAL A 228 3.56 12.51 5.68
CA VAL A 228 4.36 11.91 4.60
C VAL A 228 3.78 12.22 3.22
N ASP A 229 2.46 12.29 3.11
CA ASP A 229 1.73 12.58 1.87
C ASP A 229 0.50 13.45 2.15
N ASP A 230 0.69 14.76 2.06
CA ASP A 230 -0.35 15.75 2.30
C ASP A 230 -1.38 15.87 1.15
N LEU A 231 -1.10 15.24 0.00
CA LEU A 231 -1.99 15.25 -1.17
C LEU A 231 -2.99 14.08 -1.21
N ASP A 232 -2.93 13.15 -0.27
CA ASP A 232 -3.88 12.02 -0.18
C ASP A 232 -5.27 12.52 0.28
N LEU A 233 -6.17 12.71 -0.67
CA LEU A 233 -7.55 13.19 -0.40
C LEU A 233 -8.35 12.23 0.48
N GLU A 234 -8.11 10.93 0.37
CA GLU A 234 -8.80 9.92 1.18
C GLU A 234 -8.35 10.00 2.65
N ALA A 235 -7.06 10.24 2.90
CA ALA A 235 -6.55 10.44 4.25
C ALA A 235 -7.19 11.65 4.93
N TRP A 236 -7.31 12.77 4.24
CA TRP A 236 -8.00 13.96 4.76
C TRP A 236 -9.48 13.72 5.04
N TYR A 237 -10.17 12.98 4.15
CA TYR A 237 -11.57 12.60 4.37
C TYR A 237 -11.72 11.71 5.62
N LEU A 238 -10.88 10.66 5.74
CA LEU A 238 -10.92 9.76 6.89
C LEU A 238 -10.61 10.47 8.20
N LEU A 239 -9.64 11.40 8.20
CA LEU A 239 -9.31 12.22 9.36
C LEU A 239 -10.50 13.09 9.77
N SER A 240 -11.16 13.73 8.81
CA SER A 240 -12.38 14.48 9.07
C SER A 240 -13.50 13.61 9.63
N TYR A 241 -13.69 12.42 9.07
CA TYR A 241 -14.70 11.48 9.53
C TYR A 241 -14.45 11.04 10.98
N CYS A 242 -13.21 10.68 11.33
CA CYS A 242 -12.86 10.28 12.69
C CYS A 242 -13.09 11.41 13.69
N ASN A 243 -12.67 12.65 13.37
CA ASN A 243 -12.93 13.82 14.20
C ASN A 243 -14.45 14.09 14.35
N TYR A 244 -15.22 13.95 13.29
CA TYR A 244 -16.69 14.08 13.36
C TYR A 244 -17.31 13.05 14.32
N GLN A 245 -16.88 11.81 14.28
CA GLN A 245 -17.37 10.76 15.19
C GLN A 245 -17.02 11.04 16.66
N MET A 246 -15.89 11.69 16.91
CA MET A 246 -15.47 12.15 18.22
C MET A 246 -16.14 13.47 18.68
N ASN A 247 -17.01 14.05 17.86
CA ASN A 247 -17.65 15.36 18.04
C ASN A 247 -16.66 16.56 18.00
N ASN A 248 -15.48 16.38 17.44
CA ASN A 248 -14.50 17.44 17.17
C ASN A 248 -14.87 18.13 15.83
N PHE A 249 -16.00 18.85 15.82
CA PHE A 249 -16.59 19.36 14.57
C PHE A 249 -15.74 20.43 13.90
N THR A 250 -15.00 21.23 14.68
CA THR A 250 -14.11 22.26 14.15
C THR A 250 -12.95 21.64 13.39
N GLU A 251 -12.25 20.70 14.00
CA GLU A 251 -11.15 19.95 13.42
C GLU A 251 -11.61 19.16 12.19
N ALA A 252 -12.79 18.54 12.28
CA ALA A 252 -13.39 17.84 11.15
C ALA A 252 -13.64 18.78 9.95
N TYR A 253 -14.11 20.00 10.23
CA TYR A 253 -14.34 21.02 9.19
C TYR A 253 -13.01 21.47 8.55
N GLU A 254 -11.97 21.73 9.34
CA GLU A 254 -10.65 22.14 8.87
C GLU A 254 -10.01 21.09 7.94
N CYS A 255 -10.18 19.80 8.25
CA CYS A 255 -9.72 18.70 7.39
C CYS A 255 -10.42 18.73 6.03
N LEU A 256 -11.73 18.96 5.96
CA LEU A 256 -12.46 19.05 4.69
C LEU A 256 -12.10 20.32 3.91
N ASP A 257 -11.78 21.41 4.59
CA ASP A 257 -11.30 22.62 3.92
C ASP A 257 -9.95 22.37 3.23
N LYS A 258 -9.02 21.72 3.91
CA LYS A 258 -7.74 21.27 3.33
C LYS A 258 -7.96 20.32 2.15
N LEU A 259 -8.84 19.30 2.30
CA LEU A 259 -9.22 18.42 1.20
C LEU A 259 -9.70 19.22 -0.02
N SER A 260 -10.58 20.21 0.18
CA SER A 260 -11.09 21.06 -0.89
C SER A 260 -10.00 21.87 -1.59
N LYS A 261 -8.99 22.36 -0.84
CA LYS A 261 -7.82 23.06 -1.40
C LYS A 261 -6.95 22.12 -2.23
N PHE A 262 -6.62 20.93 -1.71
CA PHE A 262 -5.82 19.95 -2.43
C PHE A 262 -6.54 19.33 -3.64
N GLN A 263 -7.86 19.15 -3.56
CA GLN A 263 -8.67 18.72 -4.70
C GLN A 263 -8.47 19.59 -5.93
N LYS A 264 -8.20 20.91 -5.76
CA LYS A 264 -7.94 21.83 -6.89
C LYS A 264 -6.65 21.48 -7.63
N LYS A 265 -5.69 20.82 -6.97
CA LYS A 265 -4.40 20.42 -7.53
C LYS A 265 -4.44 19.06 -8.26
N VAL A 266 -5.46 18.24 -8.01
CA VAL A 266 -5.66 16.91 -8.61
C VAL A 266 -6.24 17.06 -10.03
N SER A 267 -5.83 16.21 -10.96
CA SER A 267 -6.35 16.21 -12.33
C SER A 267 -7.87 15.93 -12.37
N GLN A 268 -8.55 16.40 -13.41
CA GLN A 268 -9.99 16.11 -13.53
C GLN A 268 -10.26 14.63 -13.75
N GLU A 269 -9.38 13.93 -14.44
CA GLU A 269 -9.46 12.49 -14.67
C GLU A 269 -9.40 11.71 -13.36
N ASP A 270 -8.45 12.04 -12.47
CA ASP A 270 -8.32 11.38 -11.16
C ASP A 270 -9.52 11.69 -10.25
N LYS A 271 -10.08 12.92 -10.30
CA LYS A 271 -11.30 13.26 -9.56
C LYS A 271 -12.49 12.42 -10.00
N ASP A 272 -12.63 12.18 -11.29
CA ASP A 272 -13.77 11.47 -11.88
C ASP A 272 -13.60 9.94 -11.77
N THR A 273 -12.42 9.45 -11.47
CA THR A 273 -12.10 8.02 -11.36
C THR A 273 -11.71 7.61 -9.94
N ILE A 274 -10.52 7.99 -9.49
CA ILE A 274 -9.93 7.52 -8.22
C ILE A 274 -10.63 8.13 -7.01
N TYR A 275 -10.88 9.46 -7.06
CA TYR A 275 -11.39 10.22 -5.90
C TYR A 275 -12.89 10.53 -5.93
N LYS A 276 -13.62 10.05 -6.92
CA LYS A 276 -15.05 10.38 -7.08
C LYS A 276 -15.87 10.08 -5.82
N GLU A 277 -15.78 8.86 -5.34
CA GLU A 277 -16.52 8.42 -4.14
C GLU A 277 -16.09 9.20 -2.90
N VAL A 278 -14.80 9.44 -2.73
CA VAL A 278 -14.24 10.21 -1.60
C VAL A 278 -14.80 11.64 -1.61
N ILE A 279 -14.84 12.28 -2.78
CA ILE A 279 -15.36 13.65 -2.93
C ILE A 279 -16.86 13.70 -2.63
N GLU A 280 -17.65 12.73 -3.11
CA GLU A 280 -19.07 12.63 -2.83
C GLU A 280 -19.33 12.46 -1.33
N CYS A 281 -18.65 11.55 -0.67
CA CYS A 281 -18.72 11.33 0.78
C CYS A 281 -18.27 12.58 1.58
N ALA A 282 -17.23 13.28 1.12
CA ALA A 282 -16.75 14.50 1.76
C ALA A 282 -17.80 15.63 1.72
N ILE A 283 -18.57 15.76 0.63
CA ILE A 283 -19.66 16.73 0.51
C ILE A 283 -20.78 16.41 1.51
N GLU A 284 -21.16 15.14 1.64
CA GLU A 284 -22.18 14.72 2.60
C GLU A 284 -21.72 14.99 4.05
N LEU A 285 -20.49 14.64 4.36
CA LEU A 285 -19.88 14.87 5.68
C LEU A 285 -19.81 16.38 6.00
N TYR A 286 -19.41 17.21 5.03
CA TYR A 286 -19.39 18.66 5.17
C TYR A 286 -20.77 19.22 5.58
N ASN A 287 -21.83 18.80 4.91
CA ASN A 287 -23.20 19.23 5.23
C ASN A 287 -23.60 18.80 6.66
N ALA A 288 -23.21 17.60 7.07
CA ALA A 288 -23.47 17.12 8.43
C ALA A 288 -22.73 17.96 9.48
N ILE A 289 -21.44 18.28 9.25
CA ILE A 289 -20.60 19.09 10.14
C ILE A 289 -21.17 20.51 10.26
N VAL A 290 -21.49 21.17 9.15
CA VAL A 290 -22.05 22.53 9.13
C VAL A 290 -23.37 22.58 9.90
N SER A 291 -24.21 21.55 9.79
CA SER A 291 -25.46 21.47 10.56
C SER A 291 -25.24 21.39 12.07
N LYS A 292 -24.09 20.85 12.52
CA LYS A 292 -23.72 20.75 13.95
C LYS A 292 -23.07 22.03 14.48
N LEU A 293 -22.23 22.69 13.65
CA LEU A 293 -21.55 23.91 14.04
C LEU A 293 -22.48 25.12 14.13
N GLY A 294 -23.59 25.14 13.35
CA GLY A 294 -24.55 26.25 13.30
C GLY A 294 -24.00 27.53 12.66
N ASN A 295 -22.75 27.86 12.90
CA ASN A 295 -21.99 28.91 12.21
C ASN A 295 -20.67 28.30 11.75
N VAL A 296 -20.38 28.42 10.44
CA VAL A 296 -19.11 27.96 9.86
C VAL A 296 -17.97 28.81 10.45
N PRO A 297 -16.91 28.20 11.02
CA PRO A 297 -15.74 28.94 11.46
C PRO A 297 -15.17 29.77 10.31
N LYS A 298 -14.77 31.01 10.57
CA LYS A 298 -13.97 31.76 9.60
C LYS A 298 -12.58 31.13 9.64
N ILE A 299 -12.21 30.44 8.57
CA ILE A 299 -10.84 29.97 8.35
C ILE A 299 -10.05 31.21 7.95
N GLU A 300 -9.04 31.57 8.73
CA GLU A 300 -8.06 32.57 8.34
C GLU A 300 -7.26 31.96 7.18
N ASP A 301 -7.26 32.65 6.02
CA ASP A 301 -6.47 32.22 4.86
C ASP A 301 -4.97 32.43 5.19
N ASP A 302 -4.29 31.37 5.61
CA ASP A 302 -2.84 31.35 5.79
C ASP A 302 -2.04 31.34 4.45
N ASP A 303 -2.69 31.72 3.34
CA ASP A 303 -2.15 31.58 1.98
C ASP A 303 -1.13 32.65 1.55
N ASP A 304 -0.59 33.51 2.46
CA ASP A 304 0.25 34.64 2.05
C ASP A 304 1.77 34.55 2.39
N GLU A 305 2.33 33.46 2.91
CA GLU A 305 3.74 33.45 3.33
C GLU A 305 4.73 32.52 2.58
N GLU A 306 4.34 31.76 1.55
CA GLU A 306 5.33 30.95 0.79
C GLU A 306 5.35 31.18 -0.73
N MET A 307 5.40 32.45 -1.16
CA MET A 307 5.93 32.80 -2.48
C MET A 307 6.77 34.07 -2.42
N LYS A 308 7.99 33.95 -1.89
CA LYS A 308 9.09 34.88 -2.16
C LYS A 308 10.39 34.16 -2.39
#